data_c7c03dc5e96a8bbe8f65bdb8927b97ba
#
_entry.id   c7c03dc5e96a8bbe8f65bdb8927b97ba
#
_cell.length_a   1.000
_cell.length_b   1.000
_cell.length_c   1.000
_cell.angle_alpha   90.00
_cell.angle_beta   90.00
_cell.angle_gamma   90.00
#
_symmetry.space_group_name_H-M   'P 1'
#
loop_
_entity.id
_entity.type
_entity.pdbx_description
1 polymer ?
#
loop_
_entity_poly.entity_id
_entity_poly.type
_entity_poly.pdbx_seq_one_letter_code
_entity_poly.pdbx_strand_id
1 'polypeptide(L)'
;MELYPAVDIRDGMAVRLTQGDFDRQREYGDPATLAGRFVDAGARWLHVVDLDAARAGRPVNRSTLLAIARSVDASVEAGGGVRTEADVEELLEGGVARVVLGTVVLDDMELVHRLAARFAGRVAVGIDYRLGADGRSEVAVRGWEQGSGRTVEEVLGELAGSAVAAVIVTAIARDGTLEGPDQTGLAEVLGATAIPVIASGGVGSAADLRALAAMQIDVPAAASDPSGSSGSTGSTGGGSGGAAQGRQVRRLAGAITGRALVDGRMTVEEGLAACVQSG
;
A
#
# COMPACT_ATOMS: atom_id res chain seq x y z
N MET A 1 -1.51 -13.64 -2.18
CA MET A 1 -1.32 -12.19 -2.36
C MET A 1 -2.57 -11.60 -3.03
N GLU A 2 -3.09 -10.46 -2.58
CA GLU A 2 -4.28 -9.81 -3.17
C GLU A 2 -3.87 -8.91 -4.35
N LEU A 3 -4.73 -8.82 -5.39
CA LEU A 3 -4.55 -7.90 -6.51
C LEU A 3 -5.42 -6.65 -6.30
N TYR A 4 -4.85 -5.49 -6.49
CA TYR A 4 -5.51 -4.19 -6.40
C TYR A 4 -5.44 -3.48 -7.78
N PRO A 5 -6.42 -3.69 -8.68
CA PRO A 5 -6.54 -2.85 -9.86
C PRO A 5 -6.71 -1.39 -9.45
N ALA A 6 -5.92 -0.52 -10.08
CA ALA A 6 -5.91 0.88 -9.70
C ALA A 6 -6.78 1.72 -10.64
N VAL A 7 -7.50 2.70 -10.07
CA VAL A 7 -8.27 3.73 -10.78
C VAL A 7 -7.80 5.10 -10.27
N ASP A 8 -7.04 5.83 -11.09
CA ASP A 8 -6.63 7.19 -10.78
C ASP A 8 -7.62 8.16 -11.40
N ILE A 9 -8.08 9.12 -10.61
CA ILE A 9 -9.07 10.12 -11.01
C ILE A 9 -8.39 11.47 -11.12
N ARG A 10 -8.53 12.11 -12.29
CA ARG A 10 -8.11 13.48 -12.53
C ARG A 10 -9.14 14.18 -13.40
N ASP A 11 -9.54 15.41 -13.05
CA ASP A 11 -10.56 16.18 -13.76
C ASP A 11 -11.85 15.38 -14.02
N GLY A 12 -12.24 14.50 -13.07
CA GLY A 12 -13.39 13.60 -13.17
C GLY A 12 -13.23 12.40 -14.08
N MET A 13 -12.07 12.20 -14.72
CA MET A 13 -11.78 11.11 -15.66
C MET A 13 -10.80 10.10 -15.07
N ALA A 14 -10.91 8.84 -15.50
CA ALA A 14 -9.90 7.83 -15.23
C ALA A 14 -8.66 8.12 -16.07
N VAL A 15 -7.49 8.23 -15.42
CA VAL A 15 -6.23 8.56 -16.09
C VAL A 15 -5.09 7.63 -15.65
N ARG A 16 -3.97 7.70 -16.36
CA ARG A 16 -2.66 7.21 -15.91
C ARG A 16 -1.61 8.25 -16.19
N LEU A 17 -0.82 8.53 -15.18
CA LEU A 17 0.39 9.33 -15.30
C LEU A 17 1.58 8.41 -15.59
N THR A 18 2.61 8.92 -16.22
CA THR A 18 3.90 8.24 -16.35
C THR A 18 4.84 8.86 -15.33
N GLN A 19 5.28 8.08 -14.32
CA GLN A 19 6.15 8.54 -13.23
C GLN A 19 5.61 9.77 -12.48
N GLY A 20 4.28 9.86 -12.32
CA GLY A 20 3.62 10.98 -11.66
C GLY A 20 3.60 12.30 -12.43
N ASP A 21 4.08 12.32 -13.68
CA ASP A 21 4.13 13.51 -14.53
C ASP A 21 2.72 13.89 -15.03
N PHE A 22 2.18 15.00 -14.53
CA PHE A 22 0.86 15.50 -14.88
C PHE A 22 0.72 15.95 -16.35
N ASP A 23 1.84 16.23 -17.03
CA ASP A 23 1.86 16.60 -18.46
C ASP A 23 1.93 15.35 -19.36
N ARG A 24 2.17 14.17 -18.77
CA ARG A 24 2.26 12.87 -19.45
C ARG A 24 1.16 11.92 -19.01
N GLN A 25 -0.09 12.35 -19.22
CA GLN A 25 -1.27 11.56 -18.91
C GLN A 25 -1.87 10.88 -20.13
N ARG A 26 -2.54 9.76 -19.90
CA ARG A 26 -3.46 9.11 -20.82
C ARG A 26 -4.81 8.89 -20.13
N GLU A 27 -5.90 9.19 -20.85
CA GLU A 27 -7.27 9.03 -20.37
C GLU A 27 -7.84 7.67 -20.78
N TYR A 28 -8.68 7.10 -19.89
CA TYR A 28 -9.32 5.79 -20.06
C TYR A 28 -10.84 5.84 -19.88
N GLY A 29 -11.41 7.05 -19.89
CA GLY A 29 -12.84 7.29 -19.83
C GLY A 29 -13.40 7.46 -18.42
N ASP A 30 -14.66 7.05 -18.23
CA ASP A 30 -15.38 7.20 -16.97
C ASP A 30 -14.78 6.28 -15.86
N PRO A 31 -14.42 6.81 -14.69
CA PRO A 31 -13.80 6.02 -13.63
C PRO A 31 -14.69 4.91 -13.06
N ALA A 32 -16.02 5.15 -12.95
CA ALA A 32 -16.94 4.13 -12.44
C ALA A 32 -17.11 2.97 -13.43
N THR A 33 -17.14 3.28 -14.72
CA THR A 33 -17.17 2.26 -15.79
C THR A 33 -15.89 1.41 -15.76
N LEU A 34 -14.72 2.03 -15.58
CA LEU A 34 -13.46 1.30 -15.48
C LEU A 34 -13.42 0.41 -14.23
N ALA A 35 -13.85 0.94 -13.08
CA ALA A 35 -13.93 0.19 -11.82
C ALA A 35 -14.87 -1.02 -11.96
N GLY A 36 -16.05 -0.84 -12.55
CA GLY A 36 -17.02 -1.92 -12.84
C GLY A 36 -16.40 -3.03 -13.67
N ARG A 37 -15.70 -2.70 -14.76
CA ARG A 37 -15.00 -3.69 -15.60
C ARG A 37 -13.97 -4.52 -14.84
N PHE A 38 -13.24 -3.92 -13.89
CA PHE A 38 -12.28 -4.67 -13.06
C PHE A 38 -13.00 -5.62 -12.10
N VAL A 39 -14.12 -5.19 -11.52
CA VAL A 39 -14.93 -6.03 -10.63
C VAL A 39 -15.63 -7.16 -11.38
N ASP A 40 -16.20 -6.87 -12.54
CA ASP A 40 -16.80 -7.89 -13.43
C ASP A 40 -15.79 -8.97 -13.84
N ALA A 41 -14.52 -8.61 -13.96
CA ALA A 41 -13.42 -9.53 -14.23
C ALA A 41 -12.87 -10.23 -12.96
N GLY A 42 -13.53 -10.08 -11.81
CA GLY A 42 -13.27 -10.82 -10.58
C GLY A 42 -12.38 -10.12 -9.54
N ALA A 43 -12.05 -8.82 -9.71
CA ALA A 43 -11.31 -8.07 -8.69
C ALA A 43 -12.16 -7.93 -7.42
N ARG A 44 -11.57 -8.27 -6.26
CA ARG A 44 -12.21 -8.15 -4.94
C ARG A 44 -11.83 -6.86 -4.22
N TRP A 45 -10.77 -6.24 -4.66
CA TRP A 45 -10.27 -4.96 -4.17
C TRP A 45 -9.99 -4.03 -5.34
N LEU A 46 -10.21 -2.74 -5.12
CA LEU A 46 -9.79 -1.67 -6.01
C LEU A 46 -8.94 -0.66 -5.22
N HIS A 47 -7.92 -0.11 -5.86
CA HIS A 47 -7.16 1.04 -5.36
C HIS A 47 -7.57 2.28 -6.12
N VAL A 48 -8.21 3.25 -5.45
CA VAL A 48 -8.77 4.46 -6.09
C VAL A 48 -8.07 5.70 -5.55
N VAL A 49 -7.53 6.54 -6.43
CA VAL A 49 -6.79 7.75 -6.04
C VAL A 49 -7.38 8.99 -6.69
N ASP A 50 -7.72 9.99 -5.88
CA ASP A 50 -7.99 11.36 -6.33
C ASP A 50 -6.67 12.11 -6.50
N LEU A 51 -6.15 12.15 -7.74
CA LEU A 51 -4.85 12.79 -8.05
C LEU A 51 -4.91 14.31 -7.89
N ASP A 52 -6.04 14.93 -8.22
CA ASP A 52 -6.21 16.37 -8.02
C ASP A 52 -6.21 16.74 -6.54
N ALA A 53 -6.85 15.92 -5.70
CA ALA A 53 -6.85 16.11 -4.26
C ALA A 53 -5.45 15.87 -3.66
N ALA A 54 -4.72 14.87 -4.15
CA ALA A 54 -3.34 14.60 -3.73
C ALA A 54 -2.45 15.82 -3.95
N ARG A 55 -2.60 16.50 -5.09
CA ARG A 55 -1.86 17.71 -5.45
C ARG A 55 -2.37 18.95 -4.71
N ALA A 56 -3.70 19.13 -4.65
CA ALA A 56 -4.32 20.32 -4.04
C ALA A 56 -4.32 20.29 -2.51
N GLY A 57 -4.14 19.13 -1.89
CA GLY A 57 -4.22 18.92 -0.44
C GLY A 57 -5.62 19.12 0.16
N ARG A 58 -6.65 19.01 -0.66
CA ARG A 58 -8.07 19.09 -0.31
C ARG A 58 -8.89 18.22 -1.29
N PRO A 59 -10.10 17.74 -0.88
CA PRO A 59 -10.96 16.97 -1.77
C PRO A 59 -11.28 17.70 -3.08
N VAL A 60 -11.21 17.01 -4.23
CA VAL A 60 -11.57 17.52 -5.56
C VAL A 60 -12.56 16.59 -6.24
N ASN A 61 -12.23 15.30 -6.41
CA ASN A 61 -13.08 14.30 -7.06
C ASN A 61 -13.77 13.38 -6.03
N ARG A 62 -13.97 13.84 -4.80
CA ARG A 62 -14.55 13.05 -3.70
C ARG A 62 -15.88 12.39 -4.06
N SER A 63 -16.78 13.12 -4.75
CA SER A 63 -18.08 12.60 -5.18
C SER A 63 -17.96 11.44 -6.15
N THR A 64 -17.03 11.52 -7.11
CA THR A 64 -16.73 10.44 -8.07
C THR A 64 -16.18 9.21 -7.36
N LEU A 65 -15.22 9.40 -6.45
CA LEU A 65 -14.64 8.34 -5.65
C LEU A 65 -15.71 7.61 -4.81
N LEU A 66 -16.57 8.35 -4.12
CA LEU A 66 -17.66 7.78 -3.33
C LEU A 66 -18.73 7.10 -4.21
N ALA A 67 -18.98 7.60 -5.42
CA ALA A 67 -19.86 6.94 -6.38
C ALA A 67 -19.31 5.57 -6.78
N ILE A 68 -18.00 5.46 -7.04
CA ILE A 68 -17.34 4.18 -7.31
C ILE A 68 -17.52 3.24 -6.12
N ALA A 69 -17.17 3.67 -4.90
CA ALA A 69 -17.23 2.83 -3.71
C ALA A 69 -18.62 2.25 -3.44
N ARG A 70 -19.69 2.96 -3.84
CA ARG A 70 -21.09 2.53 -3.68
C ARG A 70 -21.62 1.69 -4.83
N SER A 71 -21.01 1.76 -6.01
CA SER A 71 -21.52 1.13 -7.21
C SER A 71 -20.93 -0.25 -7.49
N VAL A 72 -19.83 -0.63 -6.86
CA VAL A 72 -19.13 -1.89 -7.11
C VAL A 72 -19.31 -2.88 -5.96
N ASP A 73 -19.39 -4.17 -6.29
CA ASP A 73 -19.40 -5.27 -5.32
C ASP A 73 -17.94 -5.73 -5.05
N ALA A 74 -17.12 -4.79 -4.61
CA ALA A 74 -15.73 -5.01 -4.22
C ALA A 74 -15.32 -4.04 -3.12
N SER A 75 -14.31 -4.38 -2.35
CA SER A 75 -13.73 -3.47 -1.38
C SER A 75 -12.92 -2.38 -2.08
N VAL A 76 -13.14 -1.12 -1.70
CA VAL A 76 -12.38 0.00 -2.24
C VAL A 76 -11.44 0.53 -1.17
N GLU A 77 -10.12 0.55 -1.46
CA GLU A 77 -9.21 1.40 -0.72
C GLU A 77 -9.01 2.71 -1.48
N ALA A 78 -9.02 3.83 -0.78
CA ALA A 78 -9.00 5.12 -1.42
C ALA A 78 -8.06 6.11 -0.74
N GLY A 79 -7.37 6.91 -1.57
CA GLY A 79 -6.44 7.96 -1.15
C GLY A 79 -6.55 9.21 -2.03
N GLY A 80 -5.69 10.18 -1.69
CA GLY A 80 -5.66 11.48 -2.35
C GLY A 80 -6.25 12.58 -1.47
N GLY A 81 -5.40 13.49 -0.98
CA GLY A 81 -5.80 14.67 -0.24
C GLY A 81 -6.40 14.46 1.16
N VAL A 82 -6.30 13.25 1.72
CA VAL A 82 -6.79 12.93 3.06
C VAL A 82 -5.83 13.48 4.11
N ARG A 83 -6.27 14.42 4.94
CA ARG A 83 -5.41 15.11 5.92
C ARG A 83 -6.02 15.24 7.29
N THR A 84 -7.31 15.05 7.44
CA THR A 84 -8.05 15.25 8.68
C THR A 84 -8.85 14.00 9.06
N GLU A 85 -9.23 13.92 10.33
CA GLU A 85 -10.14 12.88 10.81
C GLU A 85 -11.49 12.92 10.09
N ALA A 86 -12.02 14.12 9.83
CA ALA A 86 -13.26 14.30 9.08
C ALA A 86 -13.19 13.75 7.64
N ASP A 87 -12.03 13.87 6.97
CA ASP A 87 -11.83 13.25 5.65
C ASP A 87 -11.94 11.74 5.72
N VAL A 88 -11.36 11.14 6.77
CA VAL A 88 -11.40 9.68 6.98
C VAL A 88 -12.82 9.23 7.26
N GLU A 89 -13.54 9.92 8.17
CA GLU A 89 -14.94 9.62 8.49
C GLU A 89 -15.84 9.69 7.25
N GLU A 90 -15.76 10.78 6.49
CA GLU A 90 -16.54 10.95 5.26
C GLU A 90 -16.32 9.80 4.25
N LEU A 91 -15.07 9.42 4.03
CA LEU A 91 -14.75 8.31 3.12
C LEU A 91 -15.31 6.98 3.62
N LEU A 92 -15.10 6.67 4.91
CA LEU A 92 -15.56 5.42 5.50
C LEU A 92 -17.08 5.31 5.56
N GLU A 93 -17.78 6.38 5.89
CA GLU A 93 -19.25 6.48 5.88
C GLU A 93 -19.79 6.42 4.44
N GLY A 94 -19.00 6.93 3.50
CA GLY A 94 -19.31 6.93 2.07
C GLY A 94 -19.18 5.59 1.38
N GLY A 95 -18.71 4.52 2.08
CA GLY A 95 -18.59 3.16 1.56
C GLY A 95 -17.17 2.70 1.23
N VAL A 96 -16.15 3.57 1.43
CA VAL A 96 -14.75 3.17 1.28
C VAL A 96 -14.39 2.15 2.36
N ALA A 97 -13.80 1.03 1.98
CA ALA A 97 -13.42 -0.04 2.91
C ALA A 97 -12.15 0.31 3.70
N ARG A 98 -11.17 0.98 3.06
CA ARG A 98 -9.89 1.37 3.67
C ARG A 98 -9.42 2.71 3.13
N VAL A 99 -9.04 3.61 4.02
CA VAL A 99 -8.52 4.94 3.66
C VAL A 99 -7.00 4.92 3.66
N VAL A 100 -6.40 5.50 2.63
CA VAL A 100 -4.95 5.60 2.46
C VAL A 100 -4.49 7.00 2.85
N LEU A 101 -3.65 7.08 3.88
CA LEU A 101 -2.99 8.30 4.33
C LEU A 101 -1.62 8.40 3.65
N GLY A 102 -1.38 9.48 2.92
CA GLY A 102 -0.10 9.75 2.26
C GLY A 102 0.75 10.75 3.05
N THR A 103 0.99 11.93 2.52
CA THR A 103 1.90 12.98 3.06
C THR A 103 1.68 13.28 4.55
N VAL A 104 0.46 13.18 5.07
CA VAL A 104 0.14 13.42 6.49
C VAL A 104 0.95 12.54 7.44
N VAL A 105 1.43 11.38 7.00
CA VAL A 105 2.29 10.48 7.78
C VAL A 105 3.59 11.15 8.20
N LEU A 106 4.10 12.07 7.40
CA LEU A 106 5.32 12.82 7.70
C LEU A 106 5.04 14.11 8.48
N ASP A 107 3.83 14.67 8.33
CA ASP A 107 3.44 15.93 8.96
C ASP A 107 2.89 15.73 10.39
N ASP A 108 2.13 14.64 10.62
CA ASP A 108 1.44 14.35 11.89
C ASP A 108 1.29 12.82 12.12
N MET A 109 2.35 12.18 12.57
CA MET A 109 2.36 10.74 12.90
C MET A 109 1.39 10.41 14.04
N GLU A 110 1.18 11.34 15.00
CA GLU A 110 0.25 11.13 16.10
C GLU A 110 -1.20 11.01 15.60
N LEU A 111 -1.60 11.85 14.63
CA LEU A 111 -2.88 11.72 13.95
C LEU A 111 -3.04 10.35 13.29
N VAL A 112 -2.00 9.87 12.61
CA VAL A 112 -2.02 8.53 11.97
C VAL A 112 -2.28 7.43 13.00
N HIS A 113 -1.56 7.46 14.13
CA HIS A 113 -1.76 6.48 15.21
C HIS A 113 -3.18 6.53 15.78
N ARG A 114 -3.72 7.72 16.05
CA ARG A 114 -5.10 7.89 16.55
C ARG A 114 -6.13 7.36 15.55
N LEU A 115 -5.99 7.70 14.27
CA LEU A 115 -6.90 7.25 13.22
C LEU A 115 -6.85 5.73 13.03
N ALA A 116 -5.65 5.15 13.01
CA ALA A 116 -5.47 3.70 12.91
C ALA A 116 -6.11 2.96 14.10
N ALA A 117 -5.96 3.48 15.32
CA ALA A 117 -6.57 2.90 16.51
C ALA A 117 -8.10 3.04 16.50
N ARG A 118 -8.62 4.22 16.11
CA ARG A 118 -10.06 4.49 16.05
C ARG A 118 -10.77 3.68 14.95
N PHE A 119 -10.14 3.55 13.79
CA PHE A 119 -10.68 2.85 12.63
C PHE A 119 -9.87 1.59 12.32
N ALA A 120 -9.72 0.72 13.33
CA ALA A 120 -8.89 -0.48 13.24
C ALA A 120 -9.20 -1.31 11.99
N GLY A 121 -8.14 -1.69 11.25
CA GLY A 121 -8.26 -2.44 9.99
C GLY A 121 -8.67 -1.60 8.77
N ARG A 122 -8.97 -0.31 8.94
CA ARG A 122 -9.50 0.56 7.88
C ARG A 122 -8.61 1.74 7.50
N VAL A 123 -7.41 1.83 8.05
CA VAL A 123 -6.42 2.87 7.73
C VAL A 123 -5.15 2.22 7.21
N ALA A 124 -4.75 2.57 6.00
CA ALA A 124 -3.46 2.24 5.42
C ALA A 124 -2.59 3.49 5.27
N VAL A 125 -1.29 3.29 5.12
CA VAL A 125 -0.30 4.35 4.91
C VAL A 125 0.35 4.16 3.55
N GLY A 126 0.38 5.21 2.73
CA GLY A 126 1.11 5.27 1.47
C GLY A 126 2.51 5.85 1.68
N ILE A 127 3.52 5.12 1.25
CA ILE A 127 4.93 5.50 1.31
C ILE A 127 5.49 5.44 -0.11
N ASP A 128 5.67 6.59 -0.73
CA ASP A 128 6.27 6.71 -2.05
C ASP A 128 7.75 7.05 -1.88
N TYR A 129 8.66 6.31 -2.52
CA TYR A 129 10.08 6.47 -2.30
C TYR A 129 10.89 6.55 -3.59
N ARG A 130 12.07 7.18 -3.47
CA ARG A 130 13.16 7.17 -4.46
C ARG A 130 14.42 6.64 -3.83
N LEU A 131 15.25 5.97 -4.62
CA LEU A 131 16.63 5.69 -4.21
C LEU A 131 17.43 6.98 -4.28
N GLY A 132 17.97 7.40 -3.13
CA GLY A 132 18.94 8.49 -3.04
C GLY A 132 20.30 8.12 -3.65
N ALA A 133 21.16 9.10 -3.84
CA ALA A 133 22.52 8.90 -4.35
C ALA A 133 23.40 8.06 -3.39
N ASP A 134 23.02 7.99 -2.12
CA ASP A 134 23.63 7.17 -1.07
C ASP A 134 23.10 5.72 -1.01
N GLY A 135 22.17 5.37 -1.91
CA GLY A 135 21.53 4.06 -1.97
C GLY A 135 20.39 3.85 -0.96
N ARG A 136 20.03 4.88 -0.17
CA ARG A 136 18.90 4.81 0.76
C ARG A 136 17.57 5.12 0.07
N SER A 137 16.51 4.48 0.52
CA SER A 137 15.14 4.74 0.06
C SER A 137 14.57 5.96 0.78
N GLU A 138 14.61 7.13 0.15
CA GLU A 138 14.06 8.39 0.66
C GLU A 138 12.59 8.51 0.33
N VAL A 139 11.77 8.85 1.34
CA VAL A 139 10.32 9.09 1.16
C VAL A 139 10.10 10.44 0.47
N ALA A 140 9.29 10.42 -0.58
CA ALA A 140 8.89 11.60 -1.33
C ALA A 140 7.52 12.13 -0.87
N VAL A 141 7.30 13.44 -1.04
CA VAL A 141 6.08 14.15 -0.65
C VAL A 141 5.56 15.06 -1.76
N ARG A 142 4.36 15.57 -1.57
CA ARG A 142 3.72 16.56 -2.45
C ARG A 142 3.66 16.15 -3.91
N GLY A 143 3.09 14.97 -4.18
CA GLY A 143 2.99 14.45 -5.55
C GLY A 143 4.37 14.16 -6.16
N TRP A 144 5.33 13.74 -5.30
CA TRP A 144 6.69 13.34 -5.67
C TRP A 144 7.63 14.50 -6.06
N GLU A 145 7.21 15.74 -5.85
CA GLU A 145 8.01 16.92 -6.23
C GLU A 145 9.20 17.18 -5.28
N GLN A 146 9.11 16.71 -4.04
CA GLN A 146 10.11 16.97 -2.98
C GLN A 146 10.49 15.69 -2.24
N GLY A 147 11.77 15.57 -1.85
CA GLY A 147 12.22 14.61 -0.85
C GLY A 147 11.84 15.08 0.56
N SER A 148 11.57 14.16 1.46
CA SER A 148 11.22 14.47 2.85
C SER A 148 12.44 14.58 3.76
N GLY A 149 13.60 14.14 3.31
CA GLY A 149 14.80 13.95 4.14
C GLY A 149 14.69 12.76 5.09
N ARG A 150 13.64 11.94 4.98
CA ARG A 150 13.40 10.76 5.81
C ARG A 150 13.46 9.49 4.99
N THR A 151 13.99 8.43 5.58
CA THR A 151 14.04 7.11 4.93
C THR A 151 12.74 6.32 5.16
N VAL A 152 12.49 5.36 4.28
CA VAL A 152 11.36 4.40 4.44
C VAL A 152 11.48 3.67 5.77
N GLU A 153 12.69 3.24 6.16
CA GLU A 153 12.94 2.52 7.42
C GLU A 153 12.57 3.34 8.65
N GLU A 154 12.91 4.65 8.68
CA GLU A 154 12.55 5.55 9.78
C GLU A 154 11.01 5.68 9.91
N VAL A 155 10.30 5.85 8.79
CA VAL A 155 8.83 5.94 8.80
C VAL A 155 8.19 4.62 9.25
N LEU A 156 8.69 3.48 8.76
CA LEU A 156 8.22 2.16 9.19
C LEU A 156 8.50 1.90 10.68
N GLY A 157 9.63 2.38 11.19
CA GLY A 157 9.97 2.31 12.62
C GLY A 157 8.98 3.07 13.50
N GLU A 158 8.55 4.25 13.08
CA GLU A 158 7.54 5.03 13.80
C GLU A 158 6.15 4.41 13.73
N LEU A 159 5.82 3.72 12.64
CA LEU A 159 4.56 2.98 12.51
C LEU A 159 4.56 1.65 13.27
N ALA A 160 5.71 1.20 13.80
CA ALA A 160 5.81 -0.07 14.49
C ALA A 160 4.87 -0.11 15.72
N GLY A 161 4.13 -1.21 15.85
CA GLY A 161 3.15 -1.38 16.93
C GLY A 161 1.84 -0.59 16.76
N SER A 162 1.69 0.18 15.69
CA SER A 162 0.42 0.85 15.37
C SER A 162 -0.65 -0.14 14.87
N ALA A 163 -1.91 0.29 14.88
CA ALA A 163 -3.03 -0.45 14.31
C ALA A 163 -3.24 -0.19 12.80
N VAL A 164 -2.22 0.29 12.09
CA VAL A 164 -2.24 0.48 10.63
C VAL A 164 -2.47 -0.86 9.94
N ALA A 165 -3.48 -0.91 9.06
CA ALA A 165 -3.92 -2.14 8.40
C ALA A 165 -2.95 -2.63 7.32
N ALA A 166 -2.28 -1.72 6.63
CA ALA A 166 -1.29 -2.00 5.61
C ALA A 166 -0.40 -0.78 5.33
N VAL A 167 0.80 -1.02 4.83
CA VAL A 167 1.62 0.00 4.17
C VAL A 167 1.64 -0.29 2.67
N ILE A 168 1.34 0.73 1.86
CA ILE A 168 1.43 0.71 0.41
C ILE A 168 2.75 1.37 0.04
N VAL A 169 3.64 0.63 -0.61
CA VAL A 169 5.00 1.10 -0.90
C VAL A 169 5.17 1.25 -2.40
N THR A 170 5.37 2.51 -2.86
CA THR A 170 5.50 2.84 -4.28
C THR A 170 6.94 3.19 -4.62
N ALA A 171 7.57 2.39 -5.48
CA ALA A 171 8.85 2.74 -6.09
C ALA A 171 8.62 3.72 -7.24
N ILE A 172 8.82 5.03 -7.01
CA ILE A 172 8.52 6.11 -7.97
C ILE A 172 9.24 5.91 -9.30
N ALA A 173 10.51 5.49 -9.26
CA ALA A 173 11.31 5.23 -10.46
C ALA A 173 10.74 4.12 -11.34
N ARG A 174 9.90 3.25 -10.79
CA ARG A 174 9.25 2.13 -11.49
C ARG A 174 7.80 2.42 -11.87
N ASP A 175 7.15 3.39 -11.17
CA ASP A 175 5.74 3.63 -11.40
C ASP A 175 5.42 4.07 -12.82
N GLY A 176 4.44 3.41 -13.44
CA GLY A 176 4.02 3.63 -14.81
C GLY A 176 5.03 3.23 -15.89
N THR A 177 6.21 2.65 -15.57
CA THR A 177 7.22 2.26 -16.57
C THR A 177 6.95 0.90 -17.23
N LEU A 178 6.28 -0.02 -16.52
CA LEU A 178 6.04 -1.42 -16.94
C LEU A 178 7.35 -2.25 -17.07
N GLU A 179 8.41 -1.86 -16.37
CA GLU A 179 9.75 -2.48 -16.42
C GLU A 179 10.00 -3.47 -15.27
N GLY A 180 8.96 -3.81 -14.55
CA GLY A 180 9.02 -4.68 -13.38
C GLY A 180 9.13 -3.90 -12.06
N PRO A 181 8.62 -4.49 -10.94
CA PRO A 181 8.65 -3.89 -9.61
C PRO A 181 10.06 -3.86 -9.03
N ASP A 182 10.28 -2.98 -8.06
CA ASP A 182 11.51 -2.93 -7.28
C ASP A 182 11.53 -4.05 -6.22
N GLN A 183 11.93 -5.25 -6.62
CA GLN A 183 11.97 -6.41 -5.71
C GLN A 183 12.99 -6.23 -4.57
N THR A 184 14.09 -5.52 -4.82
CA THR A 184 15.13 -5.27 -3.80
C THR A 184 14.59 -4.36 -2.70
N GLY A 185 14.03 -3.20 -3.05
CA GLY A 185 13.43 -2.30 -2.07
C GLY A 185 12.25 -2.93 -1.33
N LEU A 186 11.42 -3.74 -2.00
CA LEU A 186 10.33 -4.47 -1.36
C LEU A 186 10.83 -5.53 -0.36
N ALA A 187 11.96 -6.18 -0.64
CA ALA A 187 12.59 -7.13 0.29
C ALA A 187 13.09 -6.41 1.57
N GLU A 188 13.70 -5.24 1.42
CA GLU A 188 14.14 -4.39 2.55
C GLU A 188 12.94 -3.96 3.40
N VAL A 189 11.86 -3.49 2.77
CA VAL A 189 10.62 -3.12 3.46
C VAL A 189 10.01 -4.30 4.23
N LEU A 190 9.91 -5.48 3.61
CA LEU A 190 9.43 -6.69 4.27
C LEU A 190 10.32 -7.09 5.46
N GLY A 191 11.64 -6.85 5.35
CA GLY A 191 12.57 -7.05 6.46
C GLY A 191 12.33 -6.08 7.62
N ALA A 192 11.93 -4.84 7.33
CA ALA A 192 11.84 -3.75 8.29
C ALA A 192 10.50 -3.69 9.05
N THR A 193 9.38 -4.26 8.53
CA THR A 193 8.09 -4.12 9.19
C THR A 193 7.31 -5.43 9.28
N ALA A 194 6.49 -5.55 10.34
CA ALA A 194 5.48 -6.61 10.48
C ALA A 194 4.09 -6.18 9.96
N ILE A 195 3.90 -4.91 9.61
CA ILE A 195 2.67 -4.40 9.01
C ILE A 195 2.51 -5.04 7.62
N PRO A 196 1.30 -5.48 7.22
CA PRO A 196 1.07 -5.99 5.88
C PRO A 196 1.54 -5.02 4.77
N VAL A 197 2.36 -5.50 3.83
CA VAL A 197 2.95 -4.66 2.76
C VAL A 197 2.22 -4.91 1.45
N ILE A 198 1.80 -3.83 0.79
CA ILE A 198 1.22 -3.82 -0.56
C ILE A 198 2.23 -3.16 -1.49
N ALA A 199 2.68 -3.88 -2.51
CA ALA A 199 3.62 -3.38 -3.50
C ALA A 199 2.92 -2.49 -4.53
N SER A 200 3.55 -1.38 -4.92
CA SER A 200 3.07 -0.47 -5.96
C SER A 200 4.20 -0.01 -6.86
N GLY A 201 3.89 0.18 -8.15
CA GLY A 201 4.83 0.63 -9.18
C GLY A 201 5.55 -0.49 -9.92
N GLY A 202 5.66 -0.33 -11.25
CA GLY A 202 6.47 -1.16 -12.13
C GLY A 202 5.82 -2.42 -12.68
N VAL A 203 4.75 -2.96 -12.10
CA VAL A 203 4.09 -4.18 -12.60
C VAL A 203 3.68 -4.01 -14.06
N GLY A 204 4.28 -4.79 -14.95
CA GLY A 204 4.05 -4.76 -16.40
C GLY A 204 3.45 -6.05 -16.97
N SER A 205 3.41 -7.13 -16.18
CA SER A 205 2.99 -8.46 -16.64
C SER A 205 2.53 -9.38 -15.50
N ALA A 206 1.85 -10.48 -15.86
CA ALA A 206 1.53 -11.55 -14.92
C ALA A 206 2.77 -12.25 -14.35
N ALA A 207 3.91 -12.21 -15.06
CA ALA A 207 5.18 -12.74 -14.55
C ALA A 207 5.71 -11.93 -13.36
N ASP A 208 5.55 -10.59 -13.40
CA ASP A 208 5.93 -9.72 -12.29
C ASP A 208 5.08 -10.02 -11.04
N LEU A 209 3.78 -10.21 -11.23
CA LEU A 209 2.88 -10.57 -10.11
C LEU A 209 3.23 -11.94 -9.51
N ARG A 210 3.59 -12.93 -10.35
CA ARG A 210 4.08 -14.22 -9.85
C ARG A 210 5.37 -14.07 -9.04
N ALA A 211 6.30 -13.24 -9.51
CA ALA A 211 7.54 -12.97 -8.78
C ALA A 211 7.27 -12.31 -7.42
N LEU A 212 6.37 -11.31 -7.38
CA LEU A 212 5.94 -10.69 -6.12
C LEU A 212 5.23 -11.69 -5.19
N ALA A 213 4.33 -12.52 -5.71
CA ALA A 213 3.63 -13.54 -4.93
C ALA A 213 4.58 -14.58 -4.32
N ALA A 214 5.66 -14.91 -5.02
CA ALA A 214 6.68 -15.86 -4.56
C ALA A 214 7.69 -15.23 -3.56
N MET A 215 7.71 -13.91 -3.43
CA MET A 215 8.67 -13.21 -2.55
C MET A 215 8.47 -13.59 -1.09
N GLN A 216 9.55 -14.01 -0.43
CA GLN A 216 9.58 -14.41 0.98
C GLN A 216 10.86 -13.91 1.62
N ILE A 217 10.74 -13.33 2.81
CA ILE A 217 11.88 -12.86 3.61
C ILE A 217 11.83 -13.52 4.98
N ASP A 218 12.93 -14.20 5.32
CA ASP A 218 13.12 -14.75 6.66
C ASP A 218 13.58 -13.66 7.61
N VAL A 219 12.81 -13.39 8.64
CA VAL A 219 13.17 -12.44 9.69
C VAL A 219 13.23 -13.15 11.05
N PRO A 220 14.08 -12.68 11.98
CA PRO A 220 14.01 -13.17 13.37
C PRO A 220 12.58 -12.95 13.92
N ALA A 221 12.02 -13.96 14.58
CA ALA A 221 10.77 -13.76 15.31
C ALA A 221 11.02 -12.68 16.39
N ALA A 222 10.10 -11.70 16.49
CA ALA A 222 10.16 -10.74 17.58
C ALA A 222 10.14 -11.51 18.90
N ALA A 223 11.03 -11.14 19.85
CA ALA A 223 11.02 -11.70 21.17
C ALA A 223 9.62 -11.48 21.76
N SER A 224 8.92 -12.55 22.12
CA SER A 224 7.66 -12.45 22.84
C SER A 224 7.90 -11.68 24.14
N ASP A 225 7.16 -10.60 24.32
CA ASP A 225 7.21 -9.75 25.50
C ASP A 225 6.97 -10.61 26.76
N PRO A 226 7.90 -10.71 27.73
CA PRO A 226 7.72 -11.57 28.91
C PRO A 226 6.78 -10.97 29.96
N SER A 227 5.97 -9.96 29.63
CA SER A 227 5.03 -9.32 30.54
C SER A 227 3.67 -10.03 30.58
N GLY A 228 3.68 -11.29 31.08
CA GLY A 228 2.42 -12.03 31.25
C GLY A 228 2.54 -13.23 32.18
N SER A 229 2.51 -12.97 33.45
CA SER A 229 2.12 -13.77 34.61
C SER A 229 3.21 -13.99 35.67
N SER A 230 3.02 -13.28 36.76
CA SER A 230 3.53 -13.59 38.08
C SER A 230 2.99 -14.95 38.57
N GLY A 231 3.90 -15.80 39.06
CA GLY A 231 3.54 -16.80 40.07
C GLY A 231 4.03 -18.22 39.78
N SER A 232 5.21 -18.54 40.28
CA SER A 232 5.37 -19.66 41.24
C SER A 232 6.84 -20.17 41.22
N THR A 233 7.32 -20.21 42.40
CA THR A 233 8.58 -20.70 42.93
C THR A 233 9.08 -22.04 42.39
N GLY A 234 10.39 -22.15 42.14
CA GLY A 234 11.16 -23.30 42.54
C GLY A 234 11.90 -24.05 41.44
N SER A 235 13.21 -24.03 41.60
CA SER A 235 14.15 -25.10 41.31
C SER A 235 15.23 -24.83 40.27
N THR A 236 16.42 -24.80 40.77
CA THR A 236 17.74 -24.81 40.13
C THR A 236 17.93 -25.90 39.07
N GLY A 237 18.45 -25.51 37.91
CA GLY A 237 18.93 -26.44 36.90
C GLY A 237 19.62 -25.67 35.78
N GLY A 238 20.96 -25.53 35.82
CA GLY A 238 21.76 -24.93 34.77
C GLY A 238 21.73 -25.77 33.51
N GLY A 239 21.30 -25.13 32.43
CA GLY A 239 21.34 -25.65 31.08
C GLY A 239 21.43 -24.46 30.14
N SER A 240 22.61 -24.17 29.57
CA SER A 240 22.85 -23.23 28.51
C SER A 240 22.21 -23.75 27.22
N GLY A 241 20.91 -23.68 27.13
CA GLY A 241 20.18 -23.90 25.90
C GLY A 241 19.99 -22.54 25.24
N GLY A 242 20.78 -22.24 24.20
CA GLY A 242 20.51 -21.12 23.32
C GLY A 242 19.09 -21.31 22.75
N ALA A 243 18.17 -20.46 23.18
CA ALA A 243 16.83 -20.42 22.61
C ALA A 243 16.97 -20.18 21.12
N ALA A 244 16.63 -21.18 20.30
CA ALA A 244 16.53 -21.04 18.86
C ALA A 244 15.46 -19.94 18.64
N GLN A 245 15.90 -18.73 18.32
CA GLN A 245 15.02 -17.66 17.93
C GLN A 245 14.25 -18.15 16.70
N GLY A 246 12.93 -18.35 16.84
CA GLY A 246 12.08 -18.76 15.76
C GLY A 246 12.25 -17.81 14.57
N ARG A 247 12.27 -18.35 13.38
CA ARG A 247 12.24 -17.54 12.14
C ARG A 247 10.79 -17.33 11.72
N GLN A 248 10.46 -16.12 11.32
CA GLN A 248 9.16 -15.77 10.75
C GLN A 248 9.35 -15.44 9.27
N VAL A 249 8.52 -16.03 8.41
CA VAL A 249 8.51 -15.71 6.98
C VAL A 249 7.53 -14.56 6.74
N ARG A 250 8.01 -13.48 6.14
CA ARG A 250 7.17 -12.35 5.71
C ARG A 250 6.99 -12.39 4.20
N ARG A 251 5.78 -11.98 3.76
CA ARG A 251 5.35 -11.98 2.36
C ARG A 251 4.55 -10.72 2.08
N LEU A 252 4.45 -10.35 0.80
CA LEU A 252 3.56 -9.28 0.37
C LEU A 252 2.09 -9.66 0.60
N ALA A 253 1.33 -8.73 1.16
CA ALA A 253 -0.11 -8.85 1.34
C ALA A 253 -0.85 -8.62 0.01
N GLY A 254 -0.33 -7.73 -0.84
CA GLY A 254 -0.94 -7.39 -2.11
C GLY A 254 -0.01 -6.70 -3.09
N ALA A 255 -0.52 -6.49 -4.31
CA ALA A 255 0.12 -5.69 -5.33
C ALA A 255 -0.91 -4.81 -6.07
N ILE A 256 -0.58 -3.53 -6.23
CA ILE A 256 -1.34 -2.57 -7.01
C ILE A 256 -0.87 -2.66 -8.46
N THR A 257 -1.83 -2.73 -9.38
CA THR A 257 -1.56 -2.79 -10.82
C THR A 257 -2.51 -1.86 -11.57
N GLY A 258 -1.94 -0.92 -12.27
CA GLY A 258 -2.71 0.06 -13.04
C GLY A 258 -2.50 -0.09 -14.53
N ARG A 259 -1.39 0.47 -15.03
CA ARG A 259 -1.11 0.63 -16.45
C ARG A 259 -1.13 -0.68 -17.25
N ALA A 260 -0.60 -1.77 -16.71
CA ALA A 260 -0.59 -3.07 -17.39
C ALA A 260 -2.01 -3.58 -17.73
N LEU A 261 -2.99 -3.30 -16.85
CA LEU A 261 -4.39 -3.69 -17.06
C LEU A 261 -5.07 -2.81 -18.10
N VAL A 262 -4.96 -1.49 -17.98
CA VAL A 262 -5.66 -0.55 -18.89
C VAL A 262 -5.02 -0.48 -20.28
N ASP A 263 -3.72 -0.76 -20.42
CA ASP A 263 -3.02 -0.89 -21.70
C ASP A 263 -3.20 -2.29 -22.36
N GLY A 264 -3.93 -3.22 -21.69
CA GLY A 264 -4.20 -4.56 -22.21
C GLY A 264 -2.99 -5.48 -22.29
N ARG A 265 -1.94 -5.22 -21.49
CA ARG A 265 -0.76 -6.11 -21.40
C ARG A 265 -1.03 -7.36 -20.59
N MET A 266 -2.06 -7.30 -19.74
CA MET A 266 -2.52 -8.37 -18.88
C MET A 266 -4.00 -8.14 -18.59
N THR A 267 -4.78 -9.21 -18.50
CA THR A 267 -6.16 -9.14 -18.02
C THR A 267 -6.21 -9.18 -16.49
N VAL A 268 -7.34 -8.80 -15.90
CA VAL A 268 -7.54 -8.91 -14.44
C VAL A 268 -7.48 -10.38 -14.02
N GLU A 269 -8.11 -11.29 -14.80
CA GLU A 269 -8.13 -12.73 -14.52
C GLU A 269 -6.70 -13.33 -14.53
N GLU A 270 -5.87 -12.94 -15.50
CA GLU A 270 -4.45 -13.34 -15.55
C GLU A 270 -3.69 -12.83 -14.33
N GLY A 271 -3.96 -11.58 -13.91
CA GLY A 271 -3.39 -10.97 -12.72
C GLY A 271 -3.80 -11.70 -11.44
N LEU A 272 -5.09 -12.00 -11.29
CA LEU A 272 -5.61 -12.76 -10.15
C LEU A 272 -5.00 -14.16 -10.08
N ALA A 273 -4.93 -14.86 -11.21
CA ALA A 273 -4.29 -16.18 -11.27
C ALA A 273 -2.80 -16.13 -10.90
N ALA A 274 -2.09 -15.06 -11.29
CA ALA A 274 -0.68 -14.86 -10.96
C ALA A 274 -0.43 -14.59 -9.47
N CYS A 275 -1.40 -14.02 -8.76
CA CYS A 275 -1.32 -13.74 -7.33
C CYS A 275 -1.55 -14.98 -6.44
N VAL A 276 -2.08 -16.08 -6.99
CA VAL A 276 -2.24 -17.35 -6.29
C VAL A 276 -0.89 -18.05 -6.27
N GLN A 277 -0.38 -18.40 -5.08
CA GLN A 277 0.82 -19.22 -4.97
C GLN A 277 0.51 -20.65 -5.44
N SER A 278 1.26 -21.12 -6.42
CA SER A 278 1.31 -22.57 -6.70
C SER A 278 1.98 -23.22 -5.50
N GLY A 279 1.21 -24.00 -4.71
CA GLY A 279 1.67 -24.75 -3.54
C GLY A 279 2.69 -25.82 -3.89
#